data_8d81cf489baab5ff615e49efe4905fe2
#
_entry.id   8d81cf489baab5ff615e49efe4905fe2
#
_cell.length_a   1.000
_cell.length_b   1.000
_cell.length_c   1.000
_cell.angle_alpha   90.00
_cell.angle_beta   90.00
_cell.angle_gamma   90.00
#
_symmetry.space_group_name_H-M   'P 1'
#
loop_
_entity.id
_entity.type
_entity.pdbx_description
1 polymer ?
#
loop_
_entity_poly.entity_id
_entity_poly.type
_entity_poly.pdbx_seq_one_letter_code
_entity_poly.pdbx_strand_id
1 'polypeptide(L)'
;MFSVNVDKLTGMTESEHHSYSDTVDAIIKECDKNYRIIATHGEPLMAFKLASVIHEKDKKVIFVDADVSEEIFLAKYKLGKNLKGFTDYFQEDEAIHDLVCKTNRKNLDIIFTGETQEFDKADILDSEFSDFRDCLVEQY
;
A
#
# COMPACT_ATOMS: atom_id res chain seq x y z
N MET A 1 19.93 3.85 2.38
CA MET A 1 18.52 4.17 2.15
C MET A 1 17.70 2.86 2.17
N PHE A 2 16.65 2.83 2.95
CA PHE A 2 15.78 1.66 3.04
C PHE A 2 14.99 1.48 1.75
N SER A 3 15.02 0.28 1.19
CA SER A 3 14.28 -0.06 -0.02
C SER A 3 13.72 -1.48 0.11
N VAL A 4 12.46 -1.63 -0.23
CA VAL A 4 11.77 -2.92 -0.16
C VAL A 4 12.01 -3.70 -1.44
N ASN A 5 12.44 -4.95 -1.30
CA ASN A 5 12.55 -5.86 -2.44
C ASN A 5 11.19 -6.52 -2.70
N VAL A 6 10.56 -6.14 -3.81
CA VAL A 6 9.20 -6.56 -4.16
C VAL A 6 9.12 -8.08 -4.35
N ASP A 7 10.06 -8.67 -5.03
CA ASP A 7 10.03 -10.10 -5.33
C ASP A 7 10.19 -10.96 -4.07
N LYS A 8 11.03 -10.52 -3.13
CA LYS A 8 11.14 -11.16 -1.82
C LYS A 8 9.88 -11.01 -0.98
N LEU A 9 9.25 -9.84 -1.04
CA LEU A 9 8.04 -9.56 -0.26
C LEU A 9 6.85 -10.36 -0.79
N THR A 10 6.66 -10.43 -2.09
CA THR A 10 5.54 -11.14 -2.70
C THR A 10 5.72 -12.65 -2.72
N GLY A 11 6.91 -13.14 -3.03
CA GLY A 11 7.17 -14.57 -3.16
C GLY A 11 6.23 -15.29 -4.11
N MET A 12 5.73 -14.60 -5.14
CA MET A 12 4.74 -15.18 -6.06
C MET A 12 5.34 -16.29 -6.92
N THR A 13 4.59 -17.39 -7.03
CA THR A 13 4.84 -18.42 -8.04
C THR A 13 4.36 -17.93 -9.42
N GLU A 14 4.81 -18.60 -10.48
CA GLU A 14 4.34 -18.31 -11.84
C GLU A 14 2.82 -18.45 -11.97
N SER A 15 2.25 -19.46 -11.34
CA SER A 15 0.81 -19.72 -11.33
C SER A 15 0.03 -18.60 -10.61
N GLU A 16 0.52 -18.16 -9.45
CA GLU A 16 -0.06 -17.03 -8.75
C GLU A 16 0.02 -15.75 -9.59
N HIS A 17 1.18 -15.48 -10.16
CA HIS A 17 1.38 -14.30 -11.01
C HIS A 17 0.38 -14.26 -12.16
N HIS A 18 0.18 -15.41 -12.82
CA HIS A 18 -0.79 -15.52 -13.92
C HIS A 18 -2.22 -15.19 -13.45
N SER A 19 -2.63 -15.74 -12.30
CA SER A 19 -3.95 -15.48 -11.72
C SER A 19 -4.13 -14.01 -11.37
N TYR A 20 -3.14 -13.36 -10.75
CA TYR A 20 -3.18 -11.93 -10.46
C TYR A 20 -3.20 -11.09 -11.74
N SER A 21 -2.44 -11.48 -12.75
CA SER A 21 -2.41 -10.78 -14.04
C SER A 21 -3.78 -10.79 -14.70
N ASP A 22 -4.46 -11.92 -14.71
CA ASP A 22 -5.83 -12.04 -15.25
C ASP A 22 -6.81 -11.16 -14.47
N THR A 23 -6.70 -11.15 -13.14
CA THR A 23 -7.53 -10.28 -12.28
C THR A 23 -7.28 -8.80 -12.55
N VAL A 24 -6.02 -8.41 -12.70
CA VAL A 24 -5.65 -7.02 -13.01
C VAL A 24 -6.16 -6.60 -14.37
N ASP A 25 -6.05 -7.45 -15.38
CA ASP A 25 -6.58 -7.17 -16.72
C ASP A 25 -8.11 -6.95 -16.67
N ALA A 26 -8.81 -7.74 -15.88
CA ALA A 26 -10.25 -7.57 -15.66
C ALA A 26 -10.57 -6.24 -14.95
N ILE A 27 -9.81 -5.88 -13.92
CA ILE A 27 -9.97 -4.61 -13.20
C ILE A 27 -9.74 -3.43 -14.14
N ILE A 28 -8.66 -3.44 -14.90
CA ILE A 28 -8.33 -2.36 -15.83
C ILE A 28 -9.40 -2.22 -16.91
N LYS A 29 -9.95 -3.32 -17.38
CA LYS A 29 -11.03 -3.32 -18.37
C LYS A 29 -12.34 -2.75 -17.83
N GLU A 30 -12.68 -3.08 -16.58
CA GLU A 30 -13.92 -2.65 -15.92
C GLU A 30 -13.81 -1.22 -15.38
N CYS A 31 -12.61 -0.79 -14.97
CA CYS A 31 -12.40 0.55 -14.44
C CYS A 31 -12.39 1.56 -15.59
N ASP A 32 -13.27 2.54 -15.50
CA ASP A 32 -13.21 3.71 -16.35
C ASP A 32 -11.88 4.45 -16.08
N LYS A 33 -11.41 5.23 -17.05
CA LYS A 33 -10.16 6.00 -16.99
C LYS A 33 -10.01 6.92 -15.78
N ASN A 34 -11.10 7.13 -15.04
CA ASN A 34 -11.16 8.01 -13.87
C ASN A 34 -10.92 7.29 -12.54
N TYR A 35 -10.88 5.97 -12.51
CA TYR A 35 -10.62 5.24 -11.27
C TYR A 35 -9.13 5.18 -10.99
N ARG A 36 -8.74 5.76 -9.86
CA ARG A 36 -7.34 5.80 -9.41
C ARG A 36 -7.13 5.10 -8.08
N ILE A 37 -8.20 4.67 -7.43
CA ILE A 37 -8.15 4.05 -6.11
C ILE A 37 -8.84 2.70 -6.19
N ILE A 38 -8.14 1.68 -5.71
CA ILE A 38 -8.67 0.33 -5.55
C ILE A 38 -8.60 0.00 -4.07
N ALA A 39 -9.76 -0.15 -3.43
CA ALA A 39 -9.84 -0.60 -2.05
C ALA A 39 -9.97 -2.13 -2.02
N THR A 40 -9.20 -2.77 -1.16
CA THR A 40 -9.26 -4.21 -0.96
C THR A 40 -9.59 -4.53 0.48
N HIS A 41 -10.20 -5.68 0.70
CA HIS A 41 -10.48 -6.24 2.01
C HIS A 41 -9.89 -7.64 2.09
N GLY A 42 -9.17 -7.94 3.16
CA GLY A 42 -8.51 -9.23 3.36
C GLY A 42 -7.04 -9.07 3.73
N GLU A 43 -6.24 -10.08 3.44
CA GLU A 43 -4.80 -10.05 3.77
C GLU A 43 -4.06 -8.95 3.01
N PRO A 44 -3.30 -8.09 3.72
CA PRO A 44 -2.49 -7.04 3.08
C PRO A 44 -1.49 -7.55 2.04
N LEU A 45 -0.94 -8.75 2.24
CA LEU A 45 -0.01 -9.34 1.28
C LEU A 45 -0.69 -9.62 -0.07
N MET A 46 -1.93 -10.08 -0.08
CA MET A 46 -2.69 -10.29 -1.32
C MET A 46 -2.92 -8.96 -2.05
N ALA A 47 -3.27 -7.92 -1.30
CA ALA A 47 -3.44 -6.58 -1.85
C ALA A 47 -2.11 -6.04 -2.44
N PHE A 48 -1.00 -6.30 -1.77
CA PHE A 48 0.31 -5.90 -2.27
C PHE A 48 0.72 -6.67 -3.53
N LYS A 49 0.45 -7.98 -3.59
CA LYS A 49 0.62 -8.77 -4.83
C LYS A 49 -0.17 -8.16 -5.97
N LEU A 50 -1.42 -7.80 -5.72
CA LEU A 50 -2.26 -7.13 -6.70
C LEU A 50 -1.64 -5.80 -7.17
N ALA A 51 -1.19 -4.97 -6.23
CA ALA A 51 -0.54 -3.70 -6.53
C ALA A 51 0.72 -3.88 -7.39
N SER A 52 1.55 -4.89 -7.09
CA SER A 52 2.76 -5.17 -7.85
C SER A 52 2.47 -5.57 -9.29
N VAL A 53 1.38 -6.30 -9.53
CA VAL A 53 0.97 -6.70 -10.89
C VAL A 53 0.32 -5.53 -11.64
N ILE A 54 -0.44 -4.67 -10.97
CA ILE A 54 -0.93 -3.42 -11.57
C ILE A 54 0.25 -2.57 -12.05
N HIS A 55 1.30 -2.47 -11.24
CA HIS A 55 2.52 -1.76 -11.62
C HIS A 55 3.16 -2.33 -12.91
N GLU A 56 3.14 -3.63 -13.09
CA GLU A 56 3.66 -4.29 -14.29
C GLU A 56 2.91 -3.90 -15.58
N LYS A 57 1.71 -3.33 -15.46
CA LYS A 57 0.92 -2.80 -16.58
C LYS A 57 1.23 -1.32 -16.86
N ASP A 58 2.46 -0.89 -16.60
CA ASP A 58 2.94 0.48 -16.82
C ASP A 58 2.19 1.55 -16.01
N LYS A 59 1.77 1.19 -14.81
CA LYS A 59 1.11 2.11 -13.89
C LYS A 59 2.06 2.58 -12.79
N LYS A 60 1.93 3.84 -12.38
CA LYS A 60 2.56 4.35 -11.18
C LYS A 60 1.65 4.01 -10.00
N VAL A 61 2.16 3.26 -9.03
CA VAL A 61 1.34 2.67 -7.95
C VAL A 61 1.94 2.99 -6.60
N ILE A 62 1.08 3.36 -5.66
CA ILE A 62 1.40 3.31 -4.24
C ILE A 62 0.45 2.33 -3.55
N PHE A 63 1.02 1.41 -2.81
CA PHE A 63 0.28 0.52 -1.93
C PHE A 63 0.22 1.12 -0.54
N VAL A 64 -0.97 1.20 0.04
CA VAL A 64 -1.18 1.69 1.40
C VAL A 64 -1.76 0.57 2.24
N ASP A 65 -1.02 0.14 3.27
CA ASP A 65 -1.54 -0.80 4.25
C ASP A 65 -2.32 -0.03 5.32
N ALA A 66 -3.62 -0.01 5.17
CA ALA A 66 -4.56 0.63 6.08
C ALA A 66 -5.24 -0.36 7.05
N ASP A 67 -4.75 -1.60 7.12
CA ASP A 67 -5.23 -2.57 8.10
C ASP A 67 -4.59 -2.30 9.46
N VAL A 68 -5.20 -1.42 10.21
CA VAL A 68 -4.71 -0.99 11.52
C VAL A 68 -4.99 -1.99 12.65
N SER A 69 -5.59 -3.12 12.34
CA SER A 69 -5.85 -4.17 13.32
C SER A 69 -4.60 -4.95 13.71
N GLU A 70 -3.65 -5.09 12.79
CA GLU A 70 -2.44 -5.88 13.00
C GLU A 70 -1.27 -5.31 12.20
N GLU A 71 -0.07 -5.45 12.73
CA GLU A 71 1.18 -5.07 12.05
C GLU A 71 1.74 -6.23 11.22
N ILE A 72 0.92 -6.79 10.33
CA ILE A 72 1.23 -8.03 9.62
C ILE A 72 2.53 -7.92 8.82
N PHE A 73 2.70 -6.87 8.05
CA PHE A 73 3.90 -6.70 7.25
C PHE A 73 5.14 -6.47 8.09
N LEU A 74 5.04 -5.64 9.12
CA LEU A 74 6.18 -5.32 9.97
C LEU A 74 6.64 -6.55 10.76
N ALA A 75 5.69 -7.32 11.29
CA ALA A 75 5.98 -8.53 12.06
C ALA A 75 6.55 -9.64 11.17
N LYS A 76 5.91 -9.90 10.04
CA LYS A 76 6.27 -11.02 9.15
C LYS A 76 7.61 -10.82 8.44
N TYR A 77 7.94 -9.58 8.08
CA TYR A 77 9.14 -9.30 7.27
C TYR A 77 10.25 -8.60 8.06
N LYS A 78 10.11 -8.44 9.35
CA LYS A 78 11.11 -7.84 10.25
C LYS A 78 11.61 -6.49 9.75
N LEU A 79 10.71 -5.65 9.27
CA LEU A 79 11.04 -4.37 8.62
C LEU A 79 11.47 -3.26 9.60
N GLY A 80 11.59 -3.59 10.88
CA GLY A 80 12.03 -2.65 11.92
C GLY A 80 10.87 -2.01 12.69
N LYS A 81 11.12 -1.77 13.99
CA LYS A 81 10.10 -1.24 14.91
C LYS A 81 9.83 0.24 14.78
N ASN A 82 10.69 0.96 14.06
CA ASN A 82 10.61 2.42 13.96
C ASN A 82 10.12 2.92 12.59
N LEU A 83 9.54 2.03 11.80
CA LEU A 83 9.03 2.38 10.49
C LEU A 83 7.70 3.11 10.64
N LYS A 84 7.70 4.40 10.32
CA LYS A 84 6.49 5.21 10.32
C LYS A 84 5.60 4.82 9.14
N GLY A 85 4.28 4.94 9.33
CA GLY A 85 3.32 4.56 8.33
C GLY A 85 1.98 5.26 8.45
N PHE A 86 0.95 4.62 7.96
CA PHE A 86 -0.40 5.16 7.87
C PHE A 86 -0.91 5.79 9.17
N THR A 87 -0.72 5.11 10.31
CA THR A 87 -1.20 5.61 11.60
C THR A 87 -0.51 6.90 12.03
N ASP A 88 0.74 7.09 11.67
CA ASP A 88 1.52 8.27 12.05
C ASP A 88 1.00 9.55 11.40
N TYR A 89 0.40 9.44 10.23
CA TYR A 89 -0.25 10.59 9.59
C TYR A 89 -1.38 11.16 10.46
N PHE A 90 -2.16 10.29 11.07
CA PHE A 90 -3.34 10.68 11.85
C PHE A 90 -3.01 11.02 13.30
N GLN A 91 -1.99 10.41 13.88
CA GLN A 91 -1.61 10.62 15.28
C GLN A 91 -0.55 11.70 15.49
N GLU A 92 0.46 11.71 14.62
CA GLU A 92 1.64 12.55 14.81
C GLU A 92 1.76 13.66 13.78
N ASP A 93 0.78 13.82 12.92
CA ASP A 93 0.75 14.85 11.87
C ASP A 93 1.98 14.81 10.94
N GLU A 94 2.46 13.61 10.68
CA GLU A 94 3.61 13.39 9.81
C GLU A 94 3.26 13.69 8.35
N ALA A 95 4.21 14.27 7.63
CA ALA A 95 4.03 14.53 6.21
C ALA A 95 4.04 13.22 5.40
N ILE A 96 3.17 13.12 4.41
CA ILE A 96 3.03 11.89 3.61
C ILE A 96 4.35 11.43 3.00
N HIS A 97 5.17 12.36 2.49
CA HIS A 97 6.43 11.99 1.87
C HIS A 97 7.42 11.30 2.84
N ASP A 98 7.28 11.55 4.14
CA ASP A 98 8.10 10.90 5.17
C ASP A 98 7.65 9.47 5.46
N LEU A 99 6.43 9.13 5.05
CA LEU A 99 5.84 7.80 5.24
C LEU A 99 6.08 6.86 4.06
N VAL A 100 6.42 7.40 2.90
CA VAL A 100 6.57 6.62 1.67
C VAL A 100 7.88 5.83 1.69
N CYS A 101 7.76 4.53 1.58
CA CYS A 101 8.90 3.63 1.41
C CYS A 101 9.07 3.26 -0.06
N LYS A 102 10.28 3.42 -0.55
CA LYS A 102 10.62 3.03 -1.93
C LYS A 102 10.82 1.52 -2.04
N THR A 103 10.56 1.00 -3.23
CA THR A 103 10.85 -0.39 -3.55
C THR A 103 12.00 -0.45 -4.56
N ASN A 104 12.45 -1.67 -4.86
CA ASN A 104 13.42 -1.92 -5.92
C ASN A 104 12.83 -1.76 -7.33
N ARG A 105 11.53 -1.44 -7.42
CA ARG A 105 10.87 -1.13 -8.70
C ARG A 105 10.49 0.35 -8.74
N LYS A 106 10.96 1.06 -9.73
CA LYS A 106 10.62 2.47 -9.93
C LYS A 106 9.11 2.61 -10.15
N ASN A 107 8.49 3.61 -9.52
CA ASN A 107 7.05 3.89 -9.60
C ASN A 107 6.16 2.87 -8.88
N LEU A 108 6.74 2.06 -7.99
CA LEU A 108 6.00 1.24 -7.04
C LEU A 108 6.48 1.56 -5.63
N ASP A 109 5.65 2.22 -4.86
CA ASP A 109 5.95 2.66 -3.51
C ASP A 109 5.00 2.03 -2.50
N ILE A 110 5.35 2.10 -1.22
CA ILE A 110 4.56 1.52 -0.12
C ILE A 110 4.45 2.52 1.02
N ILE A 111 3.26 2.61 1.60
CA ILE A 111 3.06 3.14 2.95
C ILE A 111 2.61 1.97 3.82
N PHE A 112 3.42 1.63 4.83
CA PHE A 112 3.08 0.60 5.80
C PHE A 112 2.08 1.13 6.83
N THR A 113 1.57 0.23 7.67
CA THR A 113 0.56 0.57 8.70
C THR A 113 1.08 1.58 9.71
N GLY A 114 2.35 1.48 10.10
CA GLY A 114 2.88 2.16 11.27
C GLY A 114 2.51 1.41 12.55
N GLU A 115 2.61 2.07 13.70
CA GLU A 115 2.28 1.48 14.99
C GLU A 115 0.77 1.38 15.18
N THR A 116 0.29 0.22 15.60
CA THR A 116 -1.15 -0.06 15.73
C THR A 116 -1.62 -0.25 17.17
N GLN A 117 -0.71 -0.46 18.13
CA GLN A 117 -1.07 -0.84 19.51
C GLN A 117 -1.90 0.21 20.24
N GLU A 118 -1.59 1.48 20.06
CA GLU A 118 -2.31 2.59 20.71
C GLU A 118 -3.19 3.37 19.72
N PHE A 119 -3.37 2.85 18.52
CA PHE A 119 -4.14 3.52 17.50
C PHE A 119 -5.63 3.18 17.58
N ASP A 120 -6.47 4.22 17.67
CA ASP A 120 -7.91 4.09 17.64
C ASP A 120 -8.43 4.53 16.26
N LYS A 121 -9.20 3.66 15.60
CA LYS A 121 -9.84 3.97 14.30
C LYS A 121 -10.72 5.22 14.37
N ALA A 122 -11.28 5.53 15.53
CA ALA A 122 -12.05 6.75 15.75
C ALA A 122 -11.22 8.02 15.61
N ASP A 123 -9.88 7.93 15.69
CA ASP A 123 -8.98 9.07 15.48
C ASP A 123 -8.82 9.43 14.00
N ILE A 124 -9.30 8.59 13.09
CA ILE A 124 -9.32 8.89 11.66
C ILE A 124 -10.53 9.75 11.35
N LEU A 125 -10.32 11.05 11.24
CA LEU A 125 -11.37 11.99 10.83
C LEU A 125 -11.57 11.94 9.32
N ASP A 126 -12.81 12.02 8.87
CA ASP A 126 -13.15 11.98 7.44
C ASP A 126 -12.40 13.05 6.63
N SER A 127 -12.25 14.25 7.18
CA SER A 127 -11.52 15.34 6.54
C SER A 127 -10.03 15.02 6.37
N GLU A 128 -9.39 14.46 7.39
CA GLU A 128 -7.97 14.07 7.33
C GLU A 128 -7.75 12.92 6.36
N PHE A 129 -8.65 11.93 6.34
CA PHE A 129 -8.56 10.83 5.40
C PHE A 129 -8.74 11.32 3.96
N SER A 130 -9.66 12.27 3.72
CA SER A 130 -9.83 12.88 2.40
C SER A 130 -8.57 13.62 1.94
N ASP A 131 -7.93 14.36 2.82
CA ASP A 131 -6.68 15.06 2.51
C ASP A 131 -5.55 14.07 2.19
N PHE A 132 -5.44 12.99 2.96
CA PHE A 132 -4.49 11.91 2.73
C PHE A 132 -4.70 11.29 1.34
N ARG A 133 -5.92 10.90 1.04
CA ARG A 133 -6.31 10.31 -0.25
C ARG A 133 -5.99 11.25 -1.41
N ASP A 134 -6.43 12.50 -1.31
CA ASP A 134 -6.29 13.49 -2.39
C ASP A 134 -4.82 13.79 -2.69
N CYS A 135 -4.00 13.88 -1.65
CA CYS A 135 -2.56 14.06 -1.81
C CYS A 135 -1.92 12.89 -2.59
N LEU A 136 -2.32 11.65 -2.31
CA LEU A 136 -1.80 10.48 -3.03
C LEU A 136 -2.31 10.43 -4.46
N VAL A 137 -3.57 10.75 -4.70
CA VAL A 137 -4.17 10.74 -6.06
C VAL A 137 -3.49 11.75 -6.99
N GLU A 138 -2.97 12.84 -6.46
CA GLU A 138 -2.21 13.80 -7.26
C GLU A 138 -0.87 13.26 -7.75
N GLN A 139 -0.29 12.30 -7.03
CA GLN A 139 1.07 11.80 -7.28
C GLN A 139 1.11 10.45 -8.02
N TYR A 140 0.04 9.69 -7.95
CA TYR A 140 0.02 8.30 -8.45
C TYR A 140 -1.09 8.02 -9.45
#